data_09c4c4d63c5eeae43cad5ae8f9a5d966
#
_entry.id   09c4c4d63c5eeae43cad5ae8f9a5d966
#
_cell.length_a   1.000
_cell.length_b   1.000
_cell.length_c   1.000
_cell.angle_alpha   90.00
_cell.angle_beta   90.00
_cell.angle_gamma   90.00
#
_symmetry.space_group_name_H-M   'P 1'
#
loop_
_entity.id
_entity.type
_entity.pdbx_description
1 polymer ?
#
loop_
_entity_poly.entity_id
_entity_poly.type
_entity_poly.pdbx_seq_one_letter_code
_entity_poly.pdbx_strand_id
1 'polypeptide(L)'
;SALIGYNYSSGNRNRMEDIIIYTAKIAIGIAVIMSIAVFLFSDKITYAFMKDAEIVALGGTLLKYASPTCLFLSIDFLAVGIYQACGLGLYAFIFAILRKVILEIPLLYVWNKVYPLYGLAFAQPTAELVLAIVAIVIVKKIIDGKLPKK
;
A
#
# COMPACT_ATOMS: atom_id res chain seq x y z
N SER A 1 -0.12 0.02 -16.99
CA SER A 1 -1.55 -0.39 -16.84
C SER A 1 -2.21 -0.74 -18.16
N ALA A 2 -2.00 0.02 -19.26
CA ALA A 2 -2.60 -0.28 -20.58
C ALA A 2 -2.25 -1.68 -21.09
N LEU A 3 -1.00 -2.11 -20.96
CA LEU A 3 -0.55 -3.45 -21.34
C LEU A 3 -1.24 -4.56 -20.55
N ILE A 4 -1.52 -4.35 -19.27
CA ILE A 4 -2.25 -5.30 -18.43
C ILE A 4 -3.67 -5.45 -18.92
N GLY A 5 -4.38 -4.34 -19.17
CA GLY A 5 -5.74 -4.33 -19.69
C GLY A 5 -5.86 -5.00 -21.06
N TYR A 6 -4.92 -4.72 -21.95
CA TYR A 6 -4.86 -5.36 -23.28
C TYR A 6 -4.69 -6.88 -23.19
N ASN A 7 -3.73 -7.36 -22.39
CA ASN A 7 -3.49 -8.80 -22.23
C ASN A 7 -4.63 -9.50 -21.45
N TYR A 8 -5.30 -8.79 -20.54
CA TYR A 8 -6.50 -9.28 -19.88
C TYR A 8 -7.66 -9.49 -20.87
N SER A 9 -7.95 -8.50 -21.71
CA SER A 9 -9.03 -8.59 -22.72
C SER A 9 -8.73 -9.58 -23.83
N SER A 10 -7.47 -9.74 -24.25
CA SER A 10 -7.04 -10.72 -25.24
C SER A 10 -6.90 -12.15 -24.69
N GLY A 11 -7.06 -12.35 -23.36
CA GLY A 11 -6.95 -13.66 -22.72
C GLY A 11 -5.53 -14.18 -22.57
N ASN A 12 -4.51 -13.35 -22.85
CA ASN A 12 -3.10 -13.74 -22.74
C ASN A 12 -2.58 -13.61 -21.30
N ARG A 13 -2.93 -14.58 -20.47
CA ARG A 13 -2.69 -14.57 -19.02
C ARG A 13 -1.22 -14.61 -18.65
N ASN A 14 -0.43 -15.44 -19.32
CA ASN A 14 1.00 -15.59 -19.03
C ASN A 14 1.73 -14.25 -19.22
N ARG A 15 1.44 -13.57 -20.31
CA ARG A 15 2.05 -12.26 -20.60
C ARG A 15 1.55 -11.17 -19.64
N MET A 16 0.30 -11.24 -19.21
CA MET A 16 -0.24 -10.34 -18.18
C MET A 16 0.47 -10.57 -16.85
N GLU A 17 0.68 -11.81 -16.43
CA GLU A 17 1.39 -12.16 -15.20
C GLU A 17 2.83 -11.66 -15.21
N ASP A 18 3.57 -11.88 -16.32
CA ASP A 18 4.94 -11.39 -16.49
C ASP A 18 5.03 -9.87 -16.32
N ILE A 19 4.10 -9.13 -16.91
CA ILE A 19 4.04 -7.66 -16.80
C ILE A 19 3.75 -7.24 -15.36
N ILE A 20 2.82 -7.90 -14.69
CA ILE A 20 2.48 -7.61 -13.29
C ILE A 20 3.69 -7.86 -12.39
N ILE A 21 4.35 -9.00 -12.54
CA ILE A 21 5.53 -9.36 -11.74
C ILE A 21 6.68 -8.37 -11.98
N TYR A 22 6.94 -8.02 -13.23
CA TYR A 22 7.98 -7.04 -13.56
C TYR A 22 7.69 -5.66 -12.95
N THR A 23 6.45 -5.19 -13.08
CA THR A 23 6.02 -3.91 -12.50
C THR A 23 6.10 -3.95 -10.97
N ALA A 24 5.70 -5.08 -10.36
CA ALA A 24 5.78 -5.27 -8.91
C ALA A 24 7.23 -5.21 -8.40
N LYS A 25 8.16 -5.86 -9.09
CA LYS A 25 9.60 -5.81 -8.72
C LYS A 25 10.14 -4.39 -8.71
N ILE A 26 9.81 -3.59 -9.73
CA ILE A 26 10.23 -2.19 -9.80
C ILE A 26 9.58 -1.38 -8.69
N ALA A 27 8.26 -1.50 -8.51
CA ALA A 27 7.52 -0.75 -7.49
C ALA A 27 8.02 -1.06 -6.08
N ILE A 28 8.23 -2.33 -5.76
CA ILE A 28 8.77 -2.77 -4.46
C ILE A 28 10.22 -2.27 -4.30
N GLY A 29 11.05 -2.34 -5.33
CA GLY A 29 12.42 -1.83 -5.28
C GLY A 29 12.47 -0.33 -4.94
N ILE A 30 11.64 0.48 -5.58
CA ILE A 30 11.52 1.91 -5.29
C ILE A 30 10.98 2.11 -3.86
N ALA A 31 9.96 1.36 -3.46
CA ALA A 31 9.36 1.47 -2.14
C ALA A 31 10.34 1.10 -1.01
N VAL A 32 11.21 0.10 -1.22
CA VAL A 32 12.29 -0.24 -0.27
C VAL A 32 13.25 0.93 -0.12
N ILE A 33 13.72 1.51 -1.21
CA ILE A 33 14.61 2.67 -1.18
C ILE A 33 13.95 3.85 -0.45
N MET A 34 12.69 4.14 -0.76
CA MET A 34 11.94 5.21 -0.11
C MET A 34 11.71 4.95 1.38
N SER A 35 11.38 3.71 1.76
CA SER A 35 11.19 3.33 3.16
C SER A 35 12.49 3.51 3.96
N ILE A 36 13.62 3.07 3.41
CA ILE A 36 14.95 3.25 4.03
C ILE A 36 15.28 4.75 4.12
N ALA A 37 15.04 5.52 3.07
CA ALA A 37 15.30 6.96 3.08
C ALA A 37 14.46 7.68 4.15
N VAL A 38 13.17 7.38 4.25
CA VAL A 38 12.27 7.94 5.28
C VAL A 38 12.76 7.55 6.68
N PHE A 39 13.15 6.29 6.87
CA PHE A 39 13.66 5.80 8.16
C PHE A 39 14.94 6.52 8.58
N LEU A 40 15.92 6.65 7.67
CA LEU A 40 17.22 7.26 7.97
C LEU A 40 17.14 8.80 8.13
N PHE A 41 16.28 9.45 7.37
CA PHE A 41 16.15 10.90 7.36
C PHE A 41 14.94 11.44 8.12
N SER A 42 14.23 10.60 8.89
CA SER A 42 13.02 10.96 9.61
C SER A 42 13.16 12.23 10.47
N ASP A 43 14.24 12.35 11.24
CA ASP A 43 14.50 13.52 12.11
C ASP A 43 14.74 14.78 11.27
N LYS A 44 15.46 14.67 10.15
CA LYS A 44 15.70 15.79 9.23
C LYS A 44 14.42 16.21 8.49
N ILE A 45 13.61 15.24 8.09
CA ILE A 45 12.32 15.49 7.46
C ILE A 45 11.41 16.24 8.45
N THR A 46 11.31 15.76 9.69
CA THR A 46 10.50 16.44 10.71
C THR A 46 11.02 17.84 11.01
N TYR A 47 12.34 18.02 11.11
CA TYR A 47 12.96 19.32 11.34
C TYR A 47 12.66 20.33 10.21
N ALA A 48 12.48 19.88 8.98
CA ALA A 48 12.13 20.76 7.86
C ALA A 48 10.72 21.38 8.01
N PHE A 49 9.81 20.73 8.73
CA PHE A 49 8.46 21.22 8.99
C PHE A 49 8.32 21.94 10.34
N MET A 50 9.08 21.51 11.36
CA MET A 50 9.02 22.05 12.71
C MET A 50 10.44 22.14 13.29
N LYS A 51 10.76 23.27 13.93
CA LYS A 51 12.10 23.53 14.50
C LYS A 51 12.19 23.27 16.01
N ASP A 52 11.08 22.93 16.65
CA ASP A 52 11.03 22.60 18.07
C ASP A 52 11.67 21.24 18.32
N ALA A 53 12.64 21.16 19.24
CA ALA A 53 13.42 19.95 19.47
C ALA A 53 12.59 18.78 19.99
N GLU A 54 11.60 19.02 20.85
CA GLU A 54 10.71 17.96 21.37
C GLU A 54 9.82 17.41 20.25
N ILE A 55 9.27 18.29 19.41
CA ILE A 55 8.43 17.91 18.28
C ILE A 55 9.23 17.15 17.23
N VAL A 56 10.47 17.55 16.97
CA VAL A 56 11.37 16.85 16.03
C VAL A 56 11.67 15.44 16.52
N ALA A 57 12.01 15.27 17.79
CA ALA A 57 12.31 13.96 18.37
C ALA A 57 11.09 13.03 18.31
N LEU A 58 9.90 13.54 18.67
CA LEU A 58 8.66 12.78 18.65
C LEU A 58 8.25 12.44 17.21
N GLY A 59 8.17 13.44 16.34
CA GLY A 59 7.78 13.27 14.94
C GLY A 59 8.73 12.38 14.15
N GLY A 60 10.05 12.51 14.39
CA GLY A 60 11.07 11.63 13.82
C GLY A 60 10.85 10.18 14.23
N THR A 61 10.54 9.92 15.50
CA THR A 61 10.24 8.58 16.00
C THR A 61 8.97 8.01 15.37
N LEU A 62 7.89 8.80 15.29
CA LEU A 62 6.65 8.39 14.65
C LEU A 62 6.85 8.07 13.16
N LEU A 63 7.64 8.89 12.47
CA LEU A 63 7.95 8.70 11.06
C LEU A 63 8.81 7.44 10.81
N LYS A 64 9.74 7.11 11.73
CA LYS A 64 10.50 5.85 11.70
C LYS A 64 9.56 4.64 11.79
N TYR A 65 8.62 4.65 12.72
CA TYR A 65 7.64 3.56 12.86
C TYR A 65 6.66 3.47 11.68
N ALA A 66 6.32 4.59 11.06
CA ALA A 66 5.47 4.63 9.89
C ALA A 66 6.19 4.28 8.57
N SER A 67 7.52 4.28 8.53
CA SER A 67 8.29 4.07 7.29
C SER A 67 7.97 2.77 6.54
N PRO A 68 7.63 1.61 7.18
CA PRO A 68 7.26 0.39 6.46
C PRO A 68 5.97 0.52 5.65
N THR A 69 5.15 1.52 5.94
CA THR A 69 3.93 1.81 5.16
C THR A 69 4.22 1.97 3.68
N CYS A 70 5.37 2.57 3.31
CA CYS A 70 5.76 2.77 1.91
C CYS A 70 5.80 1.44 1.12
N LEU A 71 6.23 0.35 1.76
CA LEU A 71 6.32 -0.98 1.14
C LEU A 71 4.92 -1.53 0.84
N PHE A 72 4.07 -1.57 1.85
CA PHE A 72 2.72 -2.13 1.71
C PHE A 72 1.85 -1.27 0.80
N LEU A 73 1.96 0.05 0.93
CA LEU A 73 1.27 1.02 0.09
C LEU A 73 1.56 0.83 -1.40
N SER A 74 2.81 0.48 -1.77
CA SER A 74 3.18 0.24 -3.16
C SER A 74 2.47 -0.98 -3.75
N ILE A 75 2.26 -2.03 -2.94
CA ILE A 75 1.52 -3.24 -3.32
C ILE A 75 0.04 -2.91 -3.52
N ASP A 76 -0.53 -2.12 -2.62
CA ASP A 76 -1.94 -1.74 -2.66
C ASP A 76 -2.26 -0.86 -3.88
N PHE A 77 -1.42 0.14 -4.17
CA PHE A 77 -1.58 0.96 -5.37
C PHE A 77 -1.38 0.17 -6.67
N LEU A 78 -0.45 -0.79 -6.68
CA LEU A 78 -0.28 -1.69 -7.81
C LEU A 78 -1.54 -2.52 -8.05
N ALA A 79 -2.13 -3.08 -6.99
CA ALA A 79 -3.37 -3.85 -7.07
C ALA A 79 -4.54 -3.01 -7.60
N VAL A 80 -4.73 -1.81 -7.06
CA VAL A 80 -5.75 -0.86 -7.56
C VAL A 80 -5.54 -0.56 -9.04
N GLY A 81 -4.30 -0.32 -9.46
CA GLY A 81 -3.95 -0.09 -10.87
C GLY A 81 -4.26 -1.29 -11.77
N ILE A 82 -4.09 -2.52 -11.27
CA ILE A 82 -4.46 -3.75 -11.98
C ILE A 82 -5.99 -3.86 -12.09
N TYR A 83 -6.73 -3.62 -11.00
CA TYR A 83 -8.21 -3.67 -11.03
C TYR A 83 -8.77 -2.68 -12.04
N GLN A 84 -8.26 -1.45 -12.05
CA GLN A 84 -8.66 -0.42 -13.01
C GLN A 84 -8.31 -0.81 -14.44
N ALA A 85 -7.11 -1.34 -14.68
CA ALA A 85 -6.66 -1.77 -16.00
C ALA A 85 -7.51 -2.93 -16.57
N CYS A 86 -7.99 -3.83 -15.71
CA CYS A 86 -8.87 -4.93 -16.07
C CYS A 86 -10.35 -4.52 -16.19
N GLY A 87 -10.69 -3.23 -16.06
CA GLY A 87 -12.07 -2.76 -16.08
C GLY A 87 -12.87 -3.09 -14.82
N LEU A 88 -12.21 -3.53 -13.75
CA LEU A 88 -12.79 -3.92 -12.47
C LEU A 88 -12.88 -2.72 -11.51
N GLY A 89 -13.44 -1.59 -11.98
CA GLY A 89 -13.51 -0.34 -11.21
C GLY A 89 -14.24 -0.47 -9.87
N LEU A 90 -15.27 -1.34 -9.80
CA LEU A 90 -15.97 -1.62 -8.55
C LEU A 90 -15.05 -2.26 -7.50
N TYR A 91 -14.17 -3.18 -7.90
CA TYR A 91 -13.19 -3.78 -6.98
C TYR A 91 -12.18 -2.75 -6.47
N ALA A 92 -11.72 -1.85 -7.34
CA ALA A 92 -10.85 -0.74 -6.94
C ALA A 92 -11.54 0.18 -5.92
N PHE A 93 -12.82 0.48 -6.13
CA PHE A 93 -13.61 1.31 -5.22
C PHE A 93 -13.85 0.64 -3.86
N ILE A 94 -14.29 -0.62 -3.86
CA ILE A 94 -14.48 -1.42 -2.63
C ILE A 94 -13.16 -1.51 -1.86
N PHE A 95 -12.04 -1.73 -2.55
CA PHE A 95 -10.74 -1.83 -1.94
C PHE A 95 -10.32 -0.51 -1.26
N ALA A 96 -10.63 0.64 -1.88
CA ALA A 96 -10.36 1.95 -1.30
C ALA A 96 -11.19 2.22 -0.03
N ILE A 97 -12.48 1.80 -0.01
CA ILE A 97 -13.34 1.89 1.18
C ILE A 97 -12.83 0.96 2.29
N LEU A 98 -12.52 -0.30 1.96
CA LEU A 98 -11.95 -1.25 2.92
C LEU A 98 -10.70 -0.68 3.59
N ARG A 99 -9.83 -0.07 2.81
CA ARG A 99 -8.60 0.55 3.29
C ARG A 99 -8.87 1.65 4.32
N LYS A 100 -9.66 2.65 3.95
CA LYS A 100 -9.82 3.87 4.77
C LYS A 100 -10.83 3.70 5.89
N VAL A 101 -11.97 3.08 5.60
CA VAL A 101 -13.11 3.07 6.53
C VAL A 101 -13.08 1.82 7.42
N ILE A 102 -12.85 0.65 6.84
CA ILE A 102 -13.01 -0.62 7.56
C ILE A 102 -11.74 -1.03 8.29
N LEU A 103 -10.57 -0.72 7.77
CA LEU A 103 -9.30 -1.11 8.39
C LEU A 103 -8.62 0.05 9.12
N GLU A 104 -8.36 1.16 8.45
CA GLU A 104 -7.57 2.25 9.04
C GLU A 104 -8.24 2.88 10.27
N ILE A 105 -9.54 3.22 10.20
CA ILE A 105 -10.24 3.86 11.31
C ILE A 105 -10.34 2.96 12.57
N PRO A 106 -10.79 1.70 12.49
CA PRO A 106 -10.81 0.83 13.66
C PRO A 106 -9.41 0.54 14.23
N LEU A 107 -8.40 0.35 13.36
CA LEU A 107 -7.03 0.12 13.80
C LEU A 107 -6.44 1.35 14.49
N LEU A 108 -6.73 2.57 14.01
CA LEU A 108 -6.35 3.80 14.71
C LEU A 108 -6.91 3.83 16.13
N TYR A 109 -8.19 3.47 16.30
CA TYR A 109 -8.82 3.44 17.62
C TYR A 109 -8.20 2.38 18.53
N VAL A 110 -7.99 1.16 18.03
CA VAL A 110 -7.40 0.04 18.78
C VAL A 110 -5.96 0.35 19.19
N TRP A 111 -5.12 0.77 18.22
CA TRP A 111 -3.73 1.08 18.50
C TRP A 111 -3.56 2.28 19.43
N ASN A 112 -4.38 3.31 19.29
CA ASN A 112 -4.34 4.47 20.20
C ASN A 112 -4.73 4.12 21.62
N LYS A 113 -5.60 3.10 21.80
CA LYS A 113 -5.97 2.59 23.13
C LYS A 113 -4.85 1.78 23.77
N VAL A 114 -4.07 1.03 22.99
CA VAL A 114 -2.97 0.16 23.47
C VAL A 114 -1.71 0.98 23.71
N TYR A 115 -1.35 1.85 22.77
CA TYR A 115 -0.19 2.74 22.85
C TYR A 115 -0.61 4.17 22.47
N PRO A 116 -1.01 4.98 23.46
CA PRO A 116 -1.37 6.38 23.20
C PRO A 116 -0.24 7.10 22.48
N LEU A 117 -0.59 7.88 21.45
CA LEU A 117 0.29 8.64 20.57
C LEU A 117 1.07 7.78 19.55
N TYR A 118 1.84 6.77 19.97
CA TYR A 118 2.61 5.89 19.08
C TYR A 118 1.70 4.95 18.26
N GLY A 119 0.53 4.64 18.76
CA GLY A 119 -0.46 3.82 18.06
C GLY A 119 -0.88 4.39 16.70
N LEU A 120 -0.83 5.71 16.55
CA LEU A 120 -1.09 6.37 15.27
C LEU A 120 -0.09 5.95 14.18
N ALA A 121 1.19 5.80 14.54
CA ALA A 121 2.24 5.38 13.62
C ALA A 121 2.17 3.90 13.26
N PHE A 122 1.60 3.04 14.12
CA PHE A 122 1.44 1.61 13.85
C PHE A 122 0.15 1.25 13.12
N ALA A 123 -0.90 2.06 13.26
CA ALA A 123 -2.20 1.78 12.65
C ALA A 123 -2.11 1.69 11.13
N GLN A 124 -1.43 2.64 10.50
CA GLN A 124 -1.31 2.69 9.04
C GLN A 124 -0.50 1.53 8.45
N PRO A 125 0.73 1.21 8.91
CA PRO A 125 1.45 0.03 8.42
C PRO A 125 0.67 -1.27 8.62
N THR A 126 -0.06 -1.40 9.72
CA THR A 126 -0.86 -2.59 10.01
C THR A 126 -2.04 -2.72 9.05
N ALA A 127 -2.76 -1.62 8.77
CA ALA A 127 -3.85 -1.59 7.81
C ALA A 127 -3.37 -1.95 6.40
N GLU A 128 -2.28 -1.33 5.95
CA GLU A 128 -1.72 -1.56 4.62
C GLU A 128 -1.16 -3.00 4.48
N LEU A 129 -0.58 -3.58 5.55
CA LEU A 129 -0.15 -4.98 5.55
C LEU A 129 -1.33 -5.95 5.32
N VAL A 130 -2.44 -5.75 6.05
CA VAL A 130 -3.64 -6.59 5.89
C VAL A 130 -4.19 -6.44 4.47
N LEU A 131 -4.25 -5.23 3.95
CA LEU A 131 -4.70 -4.96 2.59
C LEU A 131 -3.78 -5.56 1.53
N ALA A 132 -2.46 -5.48 1.71
CA ALA A 132 -1.51 -6.06 0.77
C ALA A 132 -1.73 -7.58 0.62
N ILE A 133 -2.04 -8.28 1.73
CA ILE A 133 -2.38 -9.71 1.68
C ILE A 133 -3.66 -9.93 0.87
N VAL A 134 -4.71 -9.15 1.14
CA VAL A 134 -5.98 -9.23 0.40
C VAL A 134 -5.76 -8.89 -1.08
N ALA A 135 -4.97 -7.86 -1.37
CA ALA A 135 -4.63 -7.43 -2.72
C ALA A 135 -3.97 -8.55 -3.53
N ILE A 136 -2.96 -9.21 -2.95
CA ILE A 136 -2.24 -10.32 -3.60
C ILE A 136 -3.21 -11.47 -3.91
N VAL A 137 -4.10 -11.83 -2.97
CA VAL A 137 -5.09 -12.89 -3.18
C VAL A 137 -6.04 -12.55 -4.33
N ILE A 138 -6.54 -11.32 -4.39
CA ILE A 138 -7.46 -10.89 -5.45
C ILE A 138 -6.74 -10.82 -6.80
N VAL A 139 -5.54 -10.25 -6.87
CA VAL A 139 -4.74 -10.20 -8.10
C VAL A 139 -4.48 -11.59 -8.64
N LYS A 140 -4.12 -12.55 -7.76
CA LYS A 140 -3.93 -13.94 -8.15
C LYS A 140 -5.22 -14.55 -8.74
N LYS A 141 -6.39 -14.30 -8.14
CA LYS A 141 -7.69 -14.75 -8.68
C LYS A 141 -8.00 -14.12 -10.05
N ILE A 142 -7.58 -12.90 -10.32
CA ILE A 142 -7.73 -12.24 -11.62
C ILE A 142 -6.85 -12.96 -12.66
N ILE A 143 -5.58 -13.23 -12.34
CA ILE A 143 -4.64 -13.93 -13.20
C ILE A 143 -5.17 -15.33 -13.51
N ASP A 144 -5.64 -16.08 -12.52
CA ASP A 144 -6.21 -17.42 -12.67
C ASP A 144 -7.56 -17.43 -13.44
N GLY A 145 -8.13 -16.24 -13.72
CA GLY A 145 -9.43 -16.10 -14.41
C GLY A 145 -10.62 -16.62 -13.63
N LYS A 146 -10.52 -16.67 -12.30
CA LYS A 146 -11.59 -17.11 -11.40
C LYS A 146 -12.60 -16.01 -11.06
N LEU A 147 -12.35 -14.78 -11.48
CA LEU A 147 -13.30 -13.68 -11.34
C LEU A 147 -14.16 -13.56 -12.62
N PRO A 148 -15.47 -13.28 -12.46
CA PRO A 148 -16.37 -13.17 -13.61
C PRO A 148 -15.90 -12.03 -14.53
N LYS A 149 -15.78 -12.35 -15.82
CA LYS A 149 -15.65 -11.34 -16.87
C LYS A 149 -16.98 -10.58 -16.91
N LYS A 150 -16.93 -9.25 -16.86
CA LYS A 150 -18.07 -8.42 -17.25
C LYS A 150 -18.29 -8.47 -18.75
#